data_58217e23c0b264eed02e2b65eb45f4f6
#
_entry.id   58217e23c0b264eed02e2b65eb45f4f6
#
_cell.length_a   1.000
_cell.length_b   1.000
_cell.length_c   1.000
_cell.angle_alpha   90.00
_cell.angle_beta   90.00
_cell.angle_gamma   90.00
#
_symmetry.space_group_name_H-M   'P 1'
#
loop_
_entity.id
_entity.type
_entity.pdbx_description
1 polymer ?
#
loop_
_entity_poly.entity_id
_entity_poly.type
_entity_poly.pdbx_seq_one_letter_code
_entity_poly.pdbx_strand_id
1 'polypeptide(L)'
;IARVLRFPAAMKLESFSKGRLELVEYRLPEGSALDGVRLLDIYRNARARVLICAVSRKGQTTIPSGDFELKTGDKIYVTAAPDHLSAFFQYLGVFRKKASTVMIVGASKMCYYLADELMHMGMSVKIVDQNEARCAQMSEQLPRALVIMGDGTDSELLAEEGIDHTDAFVALTGLDEANILMAMCASRQTEQCKVVAKINRRSLMDLVSSEGIIDSVVSARDVTTELIVQYVRAMDCLLYTS
;
A
#
# COMPACT_ATOMS: atom_id res chain seq x y z
N ILE A 1 -4.33 -0.72 -4.31
CA ILE A 1 -3.90 -1.84 -3.45
C ILE A 1 -2.80 -2.63 -4.17
N ALA A 2 -3.00 -3.21 -5.35
CA ALA A 2 -2.00 -4.02 -6.06
C ALA A 2 -0.63 -3.31 -6.18
N ARG A 3 -0.63 -1.99 -6.47
CA ARG A 3 0.61 -1.18 -6.53
C ARG A 3 1.30 -1.05 -5.17
N VAL A 4 0.56 -0.86 -4.09
CA VAL A 4 1.09 -0.78 -2.72
C VAL A 4 1.72 -2.11 -2.32
N LEU A 5 1.14 -3.23 -2.71
CA LEU A 5 1.69 -4.57 -2.45
C LEU A 5 2.97 -4.85 -3.25
N ARG A 6 3.16 -4.17 -4.39
CA ARG A 6 4.42 -4.22 -5.14
C ARG A 6 5.57 -3.51 -4.41
N PHE A 7 5.26 -2.47 -3.62
CA PHE A 7 6.22 -1.71 -2.81
C PHE A 7 5.80 -1.72 -1.33
N PRO A 8 6.04 -2.82 -0.60
CA PRO A 8 5.54 -2.99 0.77
C PRO A 8 6.00 -1.92 1.76
N ALA A 9 7.13 -1.29 1.51
CA ALA A 9 7.67 -0.20 2.33
C ALA A 9 6.92 1.14 2.16
N ALA A 10 6.15 1.31 1.08
CA ALA A 10 5.43 2.54 0.81
C ALA A 10 4.18 2.66 1.70
N MET A 11 3.99 3.82 2.33
CA MET A 11 2.74 4.14 3.03
C MET A 11 1.65 4.51 2.02
N LYS A 12 2.00 5.31 1.01
CA LYS A 12 1.13 5.71 -0.09
C LYS A 12 1.93 5.72 -1.40
N LEU A 13 1.28 5.32 -2.48
CA LEU A 13 1.87 5.33 -3.82
C LEU A 13 0.89 5.96 -4.80
N GLU A 14 1.32 7.04 -5.44
CA GLU A 14 0.59 7.71 -6.52
C GLU A 14 1.35 7.57 -7.83
N SER A 15 0.62 7.39 -8.91
CA SER A 15 1.21 7.20 -10.24
C SER A 15 0.81 8.34 -11.16
N PHE A 16 1.79 8.89 -11.87
CA PHE A 16 1.63 9.99 -12.82
C PHE A 16 2.08 9.57 -14.22
N SER A 17 1.65 10.34 -15.22
CA SER A 17 2.08 10.17 -16.61
C SER A 17 1.90 8.73 -17.14
N LYS A 18 0.76 8.11 -16.86
CA LYS A 18 0.42 6.72 -17.27
C LYS A 18 1.41 5.68 -16.70
N GLY A 19 1.83 5.86 -15.46
CA GLY A 19 2.73 4.92 -14.76
C GLY A 19 4.22 5.15 -15.02
N ARG A 20 4.61 6.19 -15.74
CA ARG A 20 6.02 6.50 -16.01
C ARG A 20 6.74 7.13 -14.81
N LEU A 21 6.00 7.81 -13.94
CA LEU A 21 6.47 8.39 -12.69
C LEU A 21 5.59 7.93 -11.56
N GLU A 22 6.20 7.62 -10.44
CA GLU A 22 5.52 7.28 -9.20
C GLU A 22 6.01 8.20 -8.08
N LEU A 23 5.10 8.58 -7.19
CA LEU A 23 5.38 9.29 -5.95
C LEU A 23 5.11 8.34 -4.80
N VAL A 24 6.13 8.12 -3.98
CA VAL A 24 6.06 7.24 -2.81
C VAL A 24 6.19 8.07 -1.54
N GLU A 25 5.24 7.92 -0.63
CA GLU A 25 5.35 8.39 0.73
C GLU A 25 6.01 7.31 1.58
N TYR A 26 7.13 7.65 2.23
CA TYR A 26 7.89 6.74 3.07
C TYR A 26 8.29 7.41 4.38
N ARG A 27 8.05 6.74 5.51
CA ARG A 27 8.51 7.20 6.83
C ARG A 27 9.84 6.56 7.17
N LEU A 28 10.83 7.35 7.57
CA LEU A 28 12.12 6.86 8.01
C LEU A 28 11.98 6.15 9.36
N PRO A 29 12.21 4.83 9.42
CA PRO A 29 12.20 4.10 10.70
C PRO A 29 13.44 4.41 11.53
N GLU A 30 13.43 4.00 12.78
CA GLU A 30 14.63 3.95 13.62
C GLU A 30 15.70 3.06 12.97
N GLY A 31 16.95 3.51 13.01
CA GLY A 31 18.06 2.80 12.36
C GLY A 31 18.10 2.91 10.84
N SER A 32 17.33 3.83 10.24
CA SER A 32 17.37 4.07 8.80
C SER A 32 18.77 4.51 8.35
N ALA A 33 19.25 3.96 7.23
CA ALA A 33 20.50 4.38 6.59
C ALA A 33 20.49 5.86 6.13
N LEU A 34 19.33 6.51 6.14
CA LEU A 34 19.18 7.94 5.79
C LEU A 34 19.19 8.86 7.02
N ASP A 35 19.23 8.34 8.24
CA ASP A 35 19.25 9.17 9.43
C ASP A 35 20.57 9.95 9.51
N GLY A 36 20.48 11.29 9.65
CA GLY A 36 21.63 12.17 9.64
C GLY A 36 22.28 12.40 8.26
N VAL A 37 21.70 11.90 7.18
CA VAL A 37 22.27 12.02 5.82
C VAL A 37 21.68 13.22 5.09
N ARG A 38 22.53 14.00 4.41
CA ARG A 38 22.10 15.12 3.56
C ARG A 38 21.62 14.62 2.20
N LEU A 39 20.65 15.30 1.62
CA LEU A 39 20.07 14.90 0.33
C LEU A 39 21.12 14.84 -0.80
N LEU A 40 22.09 15.76 -0.83
CA LEU A 40 23.19 15.74 -1.80
C LEU A 40 24.00 14.44 -1.73
N ASP A 41 24.23 13.91 -0.53
CA ASP A 41 25.00 12.68 -0.34
C ASP A 41 24.19 11.44 -0.76
N ILE A 42 22.87 11.48 -0.58
CA ILE A 42 21.96 10.42 -1.09
C ILE A 42 22.04 10.34 -2.61
N TYR A 43 21.94 11.46 -3.32
CA TYR A 43 22.00 11.50 -4.79
C TYR A 43 23.33 10.98 -5.35
N ARG A 44 24.44 11.15 -4.60
CA ARG A 44 25.76 10.64 -4.98
C ARG A 44 25.89 9.13 -4.76
N ASN A 45 25.32 8.61 -3.67
CA ASN A 45 25.59 7.26 -3.18
C ASN A 45 24.53 6.23 -3.63
N ALA A 46 23.28 6.63 -3.81
CA ALA A 46 22.16 5.72 -4.07
C ALA A 46 22.14 5.07 -5.46
N ARG A 47 23.01 5.50 -6.40
CA ARG A 47 23.02 5.04 -7.81
C ARG A 47 21.64 5.03 -8.48
N ALA A 48 20.64 5.68 -7.89
CA ALA A 48 19.28 5.75 -8.37
C ALA A 48 18.88 7.20 -8.61
N ARG A 49 18.27 7.48 -9.76
CA ARG A 49 17.78 8.83 -10.10
C ARG A 49 16.42 9.05 -9.46
N VAL A 50 16.41 9.44 -8.19
CA VAL A 50 15.20 9.78 -7.44
C VAL A 50 15.22 11.27 -7.08
N LEU A 51 14.04 11.85 -6.87
CA LEU A 51 13.87 13.19 -6.34
C LEU A 51 13.06 13.11 -5.04
N ILE A 52 13.63 13.56 -3.93
CA ILE A 52 12.88 13.80 -2.69
C ILE A 52 12.28 15.21 -2.82
N CYS A 53 11.01 15.27 -3.20
CA CYS A 53 10.32 16.52 -3.52
C CYS A 53 9.76 17.23 -2.29
N ALA A 54 9.51 16.51 -1.20
CA ALA A 54 9.06 17.10 0.06
C ALA A 54 9.49 16.23 1.25
N VAL A 55 9.62 16.86 2.42
CA VAL A 55 9.85 16.20 3.71
C VAL A 55 8.86 16.76 4.72
N SER A 56 8.14 15.88 5.42
CA SER A 56 7.26 16.26 6.53
C SER A 56 7.87 15.81 7.84
N ARG A 57 8.17 16.76 8.71
CA ARG A 57 8.72 16.56 10.07
C ARG A 57 7.77 17.18 11.10
N LYS A 58 7.24 16.37 12.01
CA LYS A 58 6.31 16.82 13.08
C LYS A 58 5.11 17.61 12.51
N GLY A 59 4.56 17.16 11.38
CA GLY A 59 3.39 17.79 10.73
C GLY A 59 3.69 19.02 9.86
N GLN A 60 4.94 19.51 9.84
CA GLN A 60 5.36 20.59 8.94
C GLN A 60 6.00 20.00 7.68
N THR A 61 5.48 20.38 6.52
CA THR A 61 5.99 19.94 5.22
C THR A 61 6.86 21.03 4.60
N THR A 62 8.08 20.66 4.19
CA THR A 62 9.08 21.54 3.60
C THR A 62 9.55 20.96 2.27
N ILE A 63 9.82 21.82 1.29
CA ILE A 63 10.57 21.46 0.07
C ILE A 63 12.05 21.55 0.42
N PRO A 64 12.76 20.40 0.49
CA PRO A 64 14.10 20.38 1.00
C PRO A 64 15.14 20.89 -0.03
N SER A 65 16.16 21.58 0.44
CA SER A 65 17.38 21.85 -0.35
C SER A 65 18.35 20.66 -0.30
N GLY A 66 19.40 20.69 -1.13
CA GLY A 66 20.41 19.63 -1.14
C GLY A 66 21.13 19.43 0.19
N ASP A 67 21.27 20.47 1.00
CA ASP A 67 21.91 20.42 2.33
C ASP A 67 20.97 19.99 3.45
N PHE A 68 19.70 19.72 3.13
CA PHE A 68 18.73 19.26 4.12
C PHE A 68 19.12 17.89 4.67
N GLU A 69 19.25 17.80 6.00
CA GLU A 69 19.57 16.58 6.73
C GLU A 69 18.27 15.85 7.14
N LEU A 70 18.14 14.61 6.69
CA LEU A 70 17.04 13.74 7.06
C LEU A 70 17.21 13.21 8.48
N LYS A 71 16.09 12.95 9.18
CA LYS A 71 16.06 12.38 10.53
C LYS A 71 15.03 11.27 10.65
N THR A 72 15.30 10.36 11.55
CA THR A 72 14.35 9.33 11.96
C THR A 72 12.98 9.94 12.25
N GLY A 73 11.92 9.31 11.76
CA GLY A 73 10.53 9.77 11.88
C GLY A 73 10.09 10.75 10.79
N ASP A 74 11.00 11.28 9.96
CA ASP A 74 10.61 12.09 8.79
C ASP A 74 9.77 11.27 7.82
N LYS A 75 8.75 11.89 7.26
CA LYS A 75 8.05 11.39 6.09
C LYS A 75 8.65 12.03 4.85
N ILE A 76 9.24 11.24 3.98
CA ILE A 76 9.80 11.70 2.71
C ILE A 76 8.86 11.37 1.55
N TYR A 77 8.76 12.27 0.61
CA TYR A 77 8.00 12.11 -0.63
C TYR A 77 9.00 11.97 -1.77
N VAL A 78 9.13 10.74 -2.28
CA VAL A 78 10.13 10.38 -3.28
C VAL A 78 9.46 10.14 -4.62
N THR A 79 9.92 10.82 -5.67
CA THR A 79 9.43 10.60 -7.03
C THR A 79 10.54 10.13 -7.95
N ALA A 80 10.23 9.13 -8.75
CA ALA A 80 11.08 8.62 -9.83
C ALA A 80 10.29 7.68 -10.76
N ALA A 81 10.95 7.17 -11.81
CA ALA A 81 10.47 6.01 -12.55
C ALA A 81 10.47 4.76 -11.66
N PRO A 82 9.55 3.79 -11.88
CA PRO A 82 9.40 2.61 -11.03
C PRO A 82 10.69 1.83 -10.75
N ASP A 83 11.55 1.69 -11.77
CA ASP A 83 12.81 0.96 -11.64
C ASP A 83 13.81 1.70 -10.72
N HIS A 84 13.85 3.03 -10.81
CA HIS A 84 14.69 3.86 -9.95
C HIS A 84 14.20 3.88 -8.51
N LEU A 85 12.88 3.88 -8.29
CA LEU A 85 12.30 3.72 -6.93
C LEU A 85 12.69 2.37 -6.34
N SER A 86 12.57 1.30 -7.13
CA SER A 86 12.97 -0.05 -6.69
C SER A 86 14.43 -0.09 -6.27
N ALA A 87 15.34 0.47 -7.09
CA ALA A 87 16.76 0.54 -6.79
C ALA A 87 17.07 1.39 -5.55
N PHE A 88 16.33 2.49 -5.36
CA PHE A 88 16.48 3.37 -4.20
C PHE A 88 16.07 2.66 -2.90
N PHE A 89 14.90 2.01 -2.88
CA PHE A 89 14.45 1.27 -1.69
C PHE A 89 15.31 0.02 -1.42
N GLN A 90 15.89 -0.58 -2.45
CA GLN A 90 16.89 -1.63 -2.29
C GLN A 90 18.17 -1.11 -1.62
N TYR A 91 18.66 0.05 -2.03
CA TYR A 91 19.80 0.72 -1.40
C TYR A 91 19.54 1.02 0.08
N LEU A 92 18.32 1.40 0.44
CA LEU A 92 17.94 1.65 1.83
C LEU A 92 17.83 0.37 2.69
N GLY A 93 18.00 -0.81 2.11
CA GLY A 93 17.78 -2.07 2.82
C GLY A 93 16.32 -2.30 3.22
N VAL A 94 15.39 -1.46 2.73
CA VAL A 94 13.97 -1.51 3.05
C VAL A 94 13.22 -2.43 2.07
N PHE A 95 13.94 -3.24 1.33
CA PHE A 95 13.36 -4.19 0.42
C PHE A 95 12.69 -5.32 1.23
N ARG A 96 11.47 -5.07 1.68
CA ARG A 96 10.61 -6.21 1.99
C ARG A 96 10.46 -6.98 0.67
N LYS A 97 10.72 -8.28 0.72
CA LYS A 97 10.51 -9.20 -0.40
C LYS A 97 9.18 -8.84 -1.07
N LYS A 98 9.16 -8.70 -2.40
CA LYS A 98 7.92 -8.52 -3.15
C LYS A 98 6.91 -9.53 -2.62
N ALA A 99 5.71 -9.07 -2.24
CA ALA A 99 4.68 -9.98 -1.77
C ALA A 99 4.48 -11.08 -2.81
N SER A 100 4.55 -12.32 -2.37
CA SER A 100 4.31 -13.52 -3.19
C SER A 100 3.01 -14.21 -2.81
N THR A 101 2.58 -14.02 -1.56
CA THR A 101 1.36 -14.60 -1.00
C THR A 101 0.47 -13.48 -0.44
N VAL A 102 -0.80 -13.48 -0.81
CA VAL A 102 -1.77 -12.47 -0.38
C VAL A 102 -3.04 -13.15 0.12
N MET A 103 -3.47 -12.79 1.31
CA MET A 103 -4.76 -13.19 1.87
C MET A 103 -5.74 -12.02 1.81
N ILE A 104 -6.89 -12.21 1.21
CA ILE A 104 -7.94 -11.19 1.06
C ILE A 104 -9.18 -11.66 1.80
N VAL A 105 -9.72 -10.84 2.70
CA VAL A 105 -10.99 -11.11 3.37
C VAL A 105 -12.09 -10.24 2.77
N GLY A 106 -13.15 -10.89 2.28
CA GLY A 106 -14.30 -10.27 1.65
C GLY A 106 -14.37 -10.48 0.14
N ALA A 107 -15.16 -11.43 -0.32
CA ALA A 107 -15.38 -11.81 -1.72
C ALA A 107 -16.32 -10.83 -2.45
N SER A 108 -15.89 -9.58 -2.55
CA SER A 108 -16.59 -8.51 -3.25
C SER A 108 -16.10 -8.35 -4.69
N LYS A 109 -16.83 -7.56 -5.49
CA LYS A 109 -16.38 -7.19 -6.84
C LYS A 109 -14.97 -6.55 -6.84
N MET A 110 -14.64 -5.79 -5.78
CA MET A 110 -13.29 -5.23 -5.62
C MET A 110 -12.26 -6.33 -5.38
N CYS A 111 -12.61 -7.34 -4.59
CA CYS A 111 -11.76 -8.51 -4.36
C CYS A 111 -11.47 -9.24 -5.69
N TYR A 112 -12.49 -9.46 -6.52
CA TYR A 112 -12.32 -10.08 -7.83
C TYR A 112 -11.25 -9.39 -8.68
N TYR A 113 -11.39 -8.08 -8.91
CA TYR A 113 -10.42 -7.34 -9.72
C TYR A 113 -9.04 -7.26 -9.09
N LEU A 114 -8.98 -7.17 -7.76
CA LEU A 114 -7.70 -7.17 -7.06
C LEU A 114 -7.00 -8.53 -7.18
N ALA A 115 -7.71 -9.62 -6.92
CA ALA A 115 -7.18 -10.97 -6.99
C ALA A 115 -6.68 -11.31 -8.40
N ASP A 116 -7.46 -10.96 -9.43
CA ASP A 116 -7.08 -11.15 -10.83
C ASP A 116 -5.77 -10.40 -11.16
N GLU A 117 -5.68 -9.12 -10.82
CA GLU A 117 -4.47 -8.32 -11.02
C GLU A 117 -3.25 -8.89 -10.27
N LEU A 118 -3.42 -9.30 -9.01
CA LEU A 118 -2.33 -9.89 -8.20
C LEU A 118 -1.84 -11.20 -8.79
N MET A 119 -2.75 -12.06 -9.28
CA MET A 119 -2.38 -13.32 -9.94
C MET A 119 -1.66 -13.08 -11.28
N HIS A 120 -2.03 -12.04 -12.04
CA HIS A 120 -1.29 -11.63 -13.23
C HIS A 120 0.11 -11.12 -12.90
N MET A 121 0.30 -10.52 -11.71
CA MET A 121 1.61 -10.13 -11.20
C MET A 121 2.44 -11.30 -10.64
N GLY A 122 1.90 -12.54 -10.67
CA GLY A 122 2.57 -13.76 -10.23
C GLY A 122 2.46 -14.02 -8.72
N MET A 123 1.48 -13.42 -8.03
CA MET A 123 1.21 -13.67 -6.61
C MET A 123 0.21 -14.81 -6.43
N SER A 124 0.36 -15.57 -5.35
CA SER A 124 -0.64 -16.56 -4.89
C SER A 124 -1.68 -15.84 -4.05
N VAL A 125 -2.95 -16.08 -4.32
CA VAL A 125 -4.05 -15.37 -3.66
C VAL A 125 -4.95 -16.37 -2.94
N LYS A 126 -5.20 -16.11 -1.65
CA LYS A 126 -6.26 -16.73 -0.85
C LYS A 126 -7.39 -15.72 -0.62
N ILE A 127 -8.63 -16.16 -0.73
CA ILE A 127 -9.83 -15.34 -0.51
C ILE A 127 -10.67 -16.00 0.56
N VAL A 128 -11.01 -15.27 1.62
CA VAL A 128 -11.86 -15.73 2.73
C VAL A 128 -13.16 -14.93 2.72
N ASP A 129 -14.31 -15.60 2.70
CA ASP A 129 -15.62 -14.98 2.87
C ASP A 129 -16.59 -15.97 3.54
N GLN A 130 -17.48 -15.47 4.39
CA GLN A 130 -18.49 -16.30 5.06
C GLN A 130 -19.70 -16.64 4.18
N ASN A 131 -19.85 -16.03 3.03
CA ASN A 131 -20.97 -16.22 2.13
C ASN A 131 -20.66 -17.31 1.08
N GLU A 132 -21.35 -18.46 1.20
CA GLU A 132 -21.16 -19.61 0.34
C GLU A 132 -21.34 -19.28 -1.16
N ALA A 133 -22.38 -18.53 -1.51
CA ALA A 133 -22.66 -18.19 -2.91
C ALA A 133 -21.56 -17.32 -3.51
N ARG A 134 -20.98 -16.39 -2.73
CA ARG A 134 -19.83 -15.57 -3.15
C ARG A 134 -18.57 -16.40 -3.29
N CYS A 135 -18.33 -17.33 -2.37
CA CYS A 135 -17.20 -18.24 -2.44
C CYS A 135 -17.28 -19.12 -3.69
N ALA A 136 -18.46 -19.70 -3.98
CA ALA A 136 -18.68 -20.48 -5.19
C ALA A 136 -18.43 -19.67 -6.46
N GLN A 137 -18.98 -18.44 -6.53
CA GLN A 137 -18.77 -17.54 -7.65
C GLN A 137 -17.30 -17.19 -7.84
N MET A 138 -16.57 -16.88 -6.76
CA MET A 138 -15.13 -16.55 -6.83
C MET A 138 -14.31 -17.75 -7.28
N SER A 139 -14.59 -18.96 -6.79
CA SER A 139 -13.91 -20.19 -7.21
C SER A 139 -14.08 -20.46 -8.70
N GLU A 140 -15.28 -20.21 -9.24
CA GLU A 140 -15.56 -20.37 -10.66
C GLU A 140 -14.82 -19.33 -11.53
N GLN A 141 -14.85 -18.05 -11.10
CA GLN A 141 -14.27 -16.94 -11.86
C GLN A 141 -12.75 -16.84 -11.73
N LEU A 142 -12.16 -17.30 -10.63
CA LEU A 142 -10.75 -17.21 -10.32
C LEU A 142 -10.16 -18.59 -9.98
N PRO A 143 -10.04 -19.50 -10.95
CA PRO A 143 -9.65 -20.90 -10.71
C PRO A 143 -8.22 -21.07 -10.17
N ARG A 144 -7.41 -20.03 -10.19
CA ARG A 144 -6.06 -20.02 -9.62
C ARG A 144 -6.00 -19.48 -8.18
N ALA A 145 -7.07 -18.88 -7.69
CA ALA A 145 -7.18 -18.44 -6.30
C ALA A 145 -7.68 -19.58 -5.40
N LEU A 146 -7.16 -19.66 -4.19
CA LEU A 146 -7.71 -20.52 -3.16
C LEU A 146 -8.84 -19.78 -2.45
N VAL A 147 -10.07 -20.26 -2.58
CA VAL A 147 -11.24 -19.64 -1.95
C VAL A 147 -11.67 -20.49 -0.75
N ILE A 148 -11.78 -19.85 0.40
CA ILE A 148 -12.08 -20.46 1.68
C ILE A 148 -13.38 -19.89 2.20
N MET A 149 -14.32 -20.76 2.55
CA MET A 149 -15.57 -20.36 3.20
C MET A 149 -15.33 -20.30 4.71
N GLY A 150 -15.42 -19.09 5.28
CA GLY A 150 -15.22 -18.92 6.71
C GLY A 150 -15.36 -17.46 7.15
N ASP A 151 -15.38 -17.25 8.46
CA ASP A 151 -15.43 -15.92 9.05
C ASP A 151 -14.02 -15.33 9.15
N GLY A 152 -13.75 -14.27 8.40
CA GLY A 152 -12.46 -13.58 8.42
C GLY A 152 -12.14 -12.84 9.73
N THR A 153 -13.06 -12.79 10.70
CA THR A 153 -12.82 -12.30 12.06
C THR A 153 -12.34 -13.40 13.00
N ASP A 154 -12.42 -14.66 12.58
CA ASP A 154 -11.94 -15.81 13.33
C ASP A 154 -10.42 -15.94 13.18
N SER A 155 -9.71 -15.67 14.26
CA SER A 155 -8.25 -15.72 14.29
C SER A 155 -7.69 -17.14 14.20
N GLU A 156 -8.44 -18.16 14.65
CA GLU A 156 -8.03 -19.55 14.55
C GLU A 156 -8.09 -20.00 13.09
N LEU A 157 -9.19 -19.70 12.39
CA LEU A 157 -9.31 -19.94 10.96
C LEU A 157 -8.17 -19.28 10.15
N LEU A 158 -7.88 -17.99 10.43
CA LEU A 158 -6.82 -17.28 9.72
C LEU A 158 -5.44 -17.90 10.00
N ALA A 159 -5.20 -18.39 11.23
CA ALA A 159 -3.95 -19.09 11.58
C ALA A 159 -3.84 -20.43 10.86
N GLU A 160 -4.90 -21.26 10.85
CA GLU A 160 -4.95 -22.51 10.10
C GLU A 160 -4.70 -22.31 8.60
N GLU A 161 -5.20 -21.20 8.05
CA GLU A 161 -4.99 -20.84 6.65
C GLU A 161 -3.65 -20.13 6.40
N GLY A 162 -2.80 -20.02 7.40
CA GLY A 162 -1.41 -19.58 7.27
C GLY A 162 -1.24 -18.09 7.10
N ILE A 163 -1.96 -17.29 7.87
CA ILE A 163 -1.77 -15.82 7.91
C ILE A 163 -0.34 -15.45 8.32
N ASP A 164 0.30 -16.25 9.17
CA ASP A 164 1.68 -16.10 9.66
C ASP A 164 2.74 -16.24 8.55
N HIS A 165 2.39 -16.92 7.46
CA HIS A 165 3.22 -17.10 6.28
C HIS A 165 2.79 -16.23 5.09
N THR A 166 1.86 -15.30 5.31
CA THR A 166 1.31 -14.44 4.28
C THR A 166 2.10 -13.12 4.21
N ASP A 167 2.56 -12.75 3.01
CA ASP A 167 3.31 -11.49 2.80
C ASP A 167 2.40 -10.26 2.87
N ALA A 168 1.10 -10.41 2.55
CA ALA A 168 0.14 -9.32 2.62
C ALA A 168 -1.26 -9.78 3.01
N PHE A 169 -1.90 -9.03 3.88
CA PHE A 169 -3.29 -9.21 4.31
C PHE A 169 -4.14 -8.02 3.89
N VAL A 170 -5.30 -8.27 3.29
CA VAL A 170 -6.16 -7.22 2.74
C VAL A 170 -7.60 -7.42 3.20
N ALA A 171 -8.11 -6.52 4.04
CA ALA A 171 -9.49 -6.53 4.51
C ALA A 171 -10.38 -5.67 3.60
N LEU A 172 -11.31 -6.32 2.85
CA LEU A 172 -12.17 -5.69 1.83
C LEU A 172 -13.67 -5.92 2.05
N THR A 173 -14.11 -6.19 3.26
CA THR A 173 -15.53 -6.40 3.55
C THR A 173 -16.35 -5.11 3.39
N GLY A 174 -17.67 -5.21 3.57
CA GLY A 174 -18.60 -4.07 3.54
C GLY A 174 -18.53 -3.17 4.79
N LEU A 175 -17.96 -3.65 5.89
CA LEU A 175 -17.97 -3.01 7.20
C LEU A 175 -16.59 -2.47 7.57
N ASP A 176 -16.47 -1.17 7.75
CA ASP A 176 -15.19 -0.51 8.07
C ASP A 176 -14.62 -1.01 9.41
N GLU A 177 -15.50 -1.20 10.42
CA GLU A 177 -15.09 -1.68 11.75
C GLU A 177 -14.53 -3.11 11.70
N ALA A 178 -15.17 -3.98 10.94
CA ALA A 178 -14.68 -5.35 10.75
C ALA A 178 -13.33 -5.34 10.04
N ASN A 179 -13.17 -4.51 9.00
CA ASN A 179 -11.91 -4.38 8.29
C ASN A 179 -10.78 -3.88 9.21
N ILE A 180 -11.07 -2.93 10.10
CA ILE A 180 -10.09 -2.43 11.09
C ILE A 180 -9.71 -3.55 12.07
N LEU A 181 -10.69 -4.25 12.64
CA LEU A 181 -10.42 -5.32 13.62
C LEU A 181 -9.59 -6.44 13.00
N MET A 182 -9.95 -6.92 11.81
CA MET A 182 -9.19 -7.95 11.10
C MET A 182 -7.77 -7.49 10.78
N ALA A 183 -7.61 -6.25 10.33
CA ALA A 183 -6.30 -5.67 10.06
C ALA A 183 -5.43 -5.57 11.32
N MET A 184 -6.01 -5.17 12.45
CA MET A 184 -5.32 -5.15 13.74
C MET A 184 -4.91 -6.55 14.22
N CYS A 185 -5.79 -7.55 14.05
CA CYS A 185 -5.47 -8.94 14.37
C CYS A 185 -4.32 -9.46 13.49
N ALA A 186 -4.37 -9.20 12.17
CA ALA A 186 -3.33 -9.59 11.24
C ALA A 186 -1.97 -8.95 11.60
N SER A 187 -1.95 -7.66 11.93
CA SER A 187 -0.72 -6.94 12.32
C SER A 187 -0.07 -7.51 13.59
N ARG A 188 -0.87 -8.13 14.49
CA ARG A 188 -0.35 -8.75 15.71
C ARG A 188 0.20 -10.15 15.49
N GLN A 189 -0.32 -10.88 14.51
CA GLN A 189 0.10 -12.25 14.23
C GLN A 189 1.41 -12.32 13.45
N THR A 190 1.72 -11.28 12.67
CA THR A 190 2.95 -11.27 11.87
C THR A 190 3.49 -9.85 11.66
N GLU A 191 4.75 -9.64 12.06
CA GLU A 191 5.44 -8.35 11.89
C GLU A 191 5.87 -8.09 10.44
N GLN A 192 5.89 -9.12 9.61
CA GLN A 192 6.38 -9.02 8.22
C GLN A 192 5.27 -8.86 7.18
N CYS A 193 4.01 -9.07 7.57
CA CYS A 193 2.88 -8.93 6.67
C CYS A 193 2.53 -7.47 6.40
N LYS A 194 2.31 -7.13 5.14
CA LYS A 194 1.76 -5.83 4.75
C LYS A 194 0.26 -5.83 4.96
N VAL A 195 -0.22 -5.04 5.90
CA VAL A 195 -1.65 -4.98 6.24
C VAL A 195 -2.33 -3.81 5.54
N VAL A 196 -3.38 -4.12 4.78
CA VAL A 196 -4.19 -3.13 4.04
C VAL A 196 -5.64 -3.27 4.46
N ALA A 197 -6.30 -2.16 4.78
CA ALA A 197 -7.73 -2.15 5.09
C ALA A 197 -8.50 -1.15 4.22
N LYS A 198 -9.68 -1.58 3.75
CA LYS A 198 -10.65 -0.67 3.13
C LYS A 198 -11.44 0.02 4.22
N ILE A 199 -11.36 1.36 4.27
CA ILE A 199 -12.13 2.21 5.19
C ILE A 199 -12.72 3.35 4.39
N ASN A 200 -14.02 3.55 4.47
CA ASN A 200 -14.73 4.59 3.72
C ASN A 200 -15.05 5.82 4.58
N ARG A 201 -15.16 5.67 5.90
CA ARG A 201 -15.46 6.78 6.83
C ARG A 201 -14.17 7.50 7.21
N ARG A 202 -14.09 8.81 6.90
CA ARG A 202 -12.92 9.65 7.18
C ARG A 202 -12.52 9.66 8.64
N SER A 203 -13.50 9.77 9.56
CA SER A 203 -13.21 9.76 11.00
C SER A 203 -12.47 8.52 11.47
N LEU A 204 -12.77 7.35 10.88
CA LEU A 204 -12.06 6.11 11.18
C LEU A 204 -10.69 6.05 10.49
N MET A 205 -10.57 6.59 9.28
CA MET A 205 -9.28 6.68 8.58
C MET A 205 -8.29 7.53 9.38
N ASP A 206 -8.72 8.70 9.85
CA ASP A 206 -7.86 9.61 10.62
C ASP A 206 -7.39 8.96 11.92
N LEU A 207 -8.30 8.26 12.63
CA LEU A 207 -7.98 7.54 13.85
C LEU A 207 -6.93 6.44 13.60
N VAL A 208 -7.17 5.58 12.62
CA VAL A 208 -6.29 4.43 12.34
C VAL A 208 -4.93 4.87 11.79
N SER A 209 -4.91 5.94 10.99
CA SER A 209 -3.66 6.48 10.43
C SER A 209 -2.77 7.12 11.49
N SER A 210 -3.34 7.65 12.59
CA SER A 210 -2.58 8.22 13.70
C SER A 210 -1.88 7.16 14.54
N GLU A 211 -2.51 5.99 14.71
CA GLU A 211 -2.00 4.89 15.53
C GLU A 211 -0.89 4.06 14.85
N GLY A 212 -0.80 4.11 13.53
CA GLY A 212 0.23 3.40 12.76
C GLY A 212 0.14 1.87 12.78
N ILE A 213 -1.01 1.31 13.19
CA ILE A 213 -1.24 -0.14 13.32
C ILE A 213 -1.48 -0.81 11.97
N ILE A 214 -2.06 -0.06 11.02
CA ILE A 214 -2.36 -0.53 9.66
C ILE A 214 -1.41 0.16 8.70
N ASP A 215 -0.69 -0.61 7.90
CA ASP A 215 0.31 -0.07 6.97
C ASP A 215 -0.30 0.80 5.86
N SER A 216 -1.51 0.47 5.41
CA SER A 216 -2.17 1.21 4.34
C SER A 216 -3.68 1.16 4.46
N VAL A 217 -4.30 2.33 4.39
CA VAL A 217 -5.76 2.48 4.37
C VAL A 217 -6.19 2.92 2.98
N VAL A 218 -7.21 2.27 2.43
CA VAL A 218 -7.75 2.56 1.10
C VAL A 218 -9.22 2.89 1.19
N SER A 219 -9.61 4.05 0.63
CA SER A 219 -11.00 4.45 0.46
C SER A 219 -11.37 4.43 -1.01
N ALA A 220 -12.37 3.63 -1.38
CA ALA A 220 -12.87 3.60 -2.75
C ALA A 220 -13.39 4.97 -3.21
N ARG A 221 -14.02 5.71 -2.29
CA ARG A 221 -14.52 7.06 -2.56
C ARG A 221 -13.39 8.03 -2.88
N ASP A 222 -12.34 8.03 -2.06
CA ASP A 222 -11.25 8.99 -2.20
C ASP A 222 -10.45 8.69 -3.48
N VAL A 223 -10.19 7.42 -3.78
CA VAL A 223 -9.55 7.02 -5.05
C VAL A 223 -10.37 7.48 -6.26
N THR A 224 -11.68 7.29 -6.23
CA THR A 224 -12.56 7.74 -7.31
C THR A 224 -12.57 9.27 -7.43
N THR A 225 -12.62 9.97 -6.32
CA THR A 225 -12.58 11.45 -6.29
C THR A 225 -11.26 11.97 -6.84
N GLU A 226 -10.13 11.39 -6.43
CA GLU A 226 -8.81 11.74 -6.96
C GLU A 226 -8.71 11.55 -8.47
N LEU A 227 -9.21 10.42 -8.99
CA LEU A 227 -9.24 10.15 -10.43
C LEU A 227 -10.09 11.17 -11.20
N ILE A 228 -11.27 11.54 -10.68
CA ILE A 228 -12.13 12.56 -11.29
C ILE A 228 -11.42 13.91 -11.30
N VAL A 229 -10.82 14.32 -10.18
CA VAL A 229 -10.09 15.58 -10.07
C VAL A 229 -8.89 15.61 -11.01
N GLN A 230 -8.14 14.52 -11.13
CA GLN A 230 -7.04 14.41 -12.07
C GLN A 230 -7.52 14.53 -13.52
N TYR A 231 -8.64 13.90 -13.86
CA TYR A 231 -9.23 13.98 -15.19
C TYR A 231 -9.66 15.41 -15.53
N VAL A 232 -10.37 16.08 -14.62
CA VAL A 232 -10.82 17.48 -14.81
C VAL A 232 -9.62 18.41 -14.98
N ARG A 233 -8.60 18.30 -14.11
CA ARG A 233 -7.37 19.11 -14.23
C ARG A 233 -6.63 18.87 -15.55
N ALA A 234 -6.59 17.64 -16.04
CA ALA A 234 -5.98 17.33 -17.33
C ALA A 234 -6.74 17.98 -18.48
N MET A 235 -8.06 18.09 -18.41
CA MET A 235 -8.88 18.81 -19.41
C MET A 235 -8.64 20.32 -19.37
N ASP A 236 -8.58 20.91 -18.16
CA ASP A 236 -8.29 22.37 -18.03
C ASP A 236 -6.90 22.73 -18.56
N CYS A 237 -5.89 21.87 -18.36
CA CYS A 237 -4.55 22.09 -18.88
C CYS A 237 -4.49 22.08 -20.43
N LEU A 238 -5.39 21.35 -21.09
CA LEU A 238 -5.47 21.32 -22.55
C LEU A 238 -6.13 22.57 -23.15
N LEU A 239 -6.97 23.26 -22.35
CA LEU A 239 -7.61 24.52 -22.78
C LEU A 239 -6.68 25.75 -22.73
N TYR A 240 -5.58 25.68 -21.97
CA TYR A 240 -4.59 26.77 -21.88
C TYR A 240 -3.44 26.67 -22.91
N THR A 241 -3.38 25.61 -23.72
CA THR A 241 -2.32 25.37 -24.72
C THR A 241 -2.81 25.46 -26.17
N SER A 242 -4.00 26.00 -26.40
CA SER A 242 -4.56 26.27 -27.74
C SER A 242 -4.63 27.76 -28.04
#